data_66c0d52076b3478e7f7bea90e977b66b
#
_entry.id   66c0d52076b3478e7f7bea90e977b66b
#
_cell.length_a   1.000
_cell.length_b   1.000
_cell.length_c   1.000
_cell.angle_alpha   90.00
_cell.angle_beta   90.00
_cell.angle_gamma   90.00
#
_symmetry.space_group_name_H-M   'P 1'
#
loop_
_entity.id
_entity.type
_entity.pdbx_description
1 polymer ?
#
loop_
_entity_poly.entity_id
_entity_poly.type
_entity_poly.pdbx_seq_one_letter_code
_entity_poly.pdbx_strand_id
1 'polypeptide(L)'
;MYVTLAYLITLKTPEVGREIPSMWNPQLLLWVVLGNGLVIGLGSLSKIIELRGGGDRVAEMLGGRLIHAETEDPKERQLMNVVEEMAIASGVPMPMVYVLKDKSINAFAAGHNPSSAVIGVTTACMHLLTRDELQAVMAHEFSHILNGDMRLNIRMTGVLHGIVFIAVIGRILCEIGFSADSHNENDPRGFLAGIAVLGLVIAAFGAIGVFMGKCIKSAVSRQREYLADAAAVQFTRNPQAMAGSLKKIGGLSLGGVLSNPHAEE
;
A
#
# COMPACT_ATOMS: atom_id res chain seq x y z
N MET A 1 -11.29 13.81 -19.30
CA MET A 1 -9.97 13.97 -19.94
C MET A 1 -10.07 14.00 -21.47
N TYR A 2 -10.55 12.96 -22.15
CA TYR A 2 -10.69 12.92 -23.61
C TYR A 2 -11.49 14.12 -24.19
N VAL A 3 -12.69 14.38 -23.67
CA VAL A 3 -13.57 15.48 -24.11
C VAL A 3 -12.91 16.85 -23.90
N THR A 4 -12.22 17.03 -22.76
CA THR A 4 -11.52 18.28 -22.43
C THR A 4 -10.34 18.52 -23.38
N LEU A 5 -9.58 17.47 -23.69
CA LEU A 5 -8.46 17.55 -24.63
C LEU A 5 -8.95 17.81 -26.06
N ALA A 6 -10.01 17.14 -26.49
CA ALA A 6 -10.65 17.37 -27.79
C ALA A 6 -11.13 18.79 -27.90
N TYR A 7 -11.77 19.34 -26.84
CA TYR A 7 -12.25 20.75 -26.81
C TYR A 7 -11.09 21.75 -26.88
N LEU A 8 -9.97 21.52 -26.15
CA LEU A 8 -8.78 22.38 -26.18
C LEU A 8 -8.09 22.38 -27.55
N ILE A 9 -8.05 21.24 -28.24
CA ILE A 9 -7.49 21.14 -29.59
C ILE A 9 -8.35 21.93 -30.58
N THR A 10 -9.67 21.92 -30.43
CA THR A 10 -10.60 22.66 -31.32
C THR A 10 -10.57 24.16 -31.12
N LEU A 11 -10.24 24.65 -29.91
CA LEU A 11 -10.07 26.08 -29.63
C LEU A 11 -8.85 26.70 -30.34
N LYS A 12 -7.86 25.89 -30.70
CA LYS A 12 -6.59 26.37 -31.28
C LYS A 12 -6.60 26.51 -32.82
N THR A 13 -7.69 26.09 -33.50
CA THR A 13 -7.84 26.21 -34.96
C THR A 13 -8.86 27.25 -35.30
N PRO A 14 -8.46 28.50 -35.65
CA PRO A 14 -9.40 29.53 -36.12
C PRO A 14 -9.53 29.39 -37.63
N GLU A 15 -10.50 28.62 -38.13
CA GLU A 15 -10.91 28.71 -39.51
C GLU A 15 -12.42 28.58 -39.67
N VAL A 16 -12.91 29.41 -40.60
CA VAL A 16 -14.32 29.66 -40.96
C VAL A 16 -14.89 28.42 -41.64
N GLY A 17 -15.97 27.88 -41.08
CA GLY A 17 -16.66 26.72 -41.64
C GLY A 17 -16.74 25.54 -40.69
N ARG A 18 -17.10 25.77 -39.42
CA ARG A 18 -17.15 24.73 -38.38
C ARG A 18 -18.25 23.71 -38.66
N GLU A 19 -17.88 22.58 -39.23
CA GLU A 19 -18.53 21.34 -38.83
C GLU A 19 -18.19 21.10 -37.35
N ILE A 20 -19.19 20.81 -36.53
CA ILE A 20 -18.97 20.42 -35.12
C ILE A 20 -18.02 19.25 -35.16
N PRO A 21 -16.77 19.37 -34.65
CA PRO A 21 -15.81 18.27 -34.73
C PRO A 21 -16.44 17.08 -34.07
N SER A 22 -16.44 15.94 -34.74
CA SER A 22 -16.91 14.68 -34.19
C SER A 22 -16.24 14.49 -32.83
N MET A 23 -17.04 14.49 -31.75
CA MET A 23 -16.52 14.24 -30.38
C MET A 23 -15.84 12.87 -30.27
N TRP A 24 -15.94 12.05 -31.29
CA TRP A 24 -15.36 10.73 -31.38
C TRP A 24 -14.17 10.72 -32.32
N ASN A 25 -12.97 10.79 -31.73
CA ASN A 25 -11.72 10.61 -32.45
C ASN A 25 -10.97 9.39 -31.87
N PRO A 26 -11.03 8.23 -32.52
CA PRO A 26 -10.42 7.00 -31.99
C PRO A 26 -8.91 7.10 -31.83
N GLN A 27 -8.24 7.90 -32.66
CA GLN A 27 -6.80 8.14 -32.55
C GLN A 27 -6.45 8.90 -31.25
N LEU A 28 -7.20 9.96 -30.94
CA LEU A 28 -7.01 10.73 -29.71
C LEU A 28 -7.32 9.87 -28.48
N LEU A 29 -8.38 9.06 -28.53
CA LEU A 29 -8.71 8.12 -27.47
C LEU A 29 -7.56 7.13 -27.23
N LEU A 30 -6.99 6.57 -28.30
CA LEU A 30 -5.86 5.65 -28.22
C LEU A 30 -4.67 6.32 -27.51
N TRP A 31 -4.29 7.53 -27.91
CA TRP A 31 -3.16 8.25 -27.28
C TRP A 31 -3.43 8.55 -25.80
N VAL A 32 -4.65 8.91 -25.44
CA VAL A 32 -5.06 9.15 -24.04
C VAL A 32 -4.94 7.86 -23.21
N VAL A 33 -5.43 6.73 -23.75
CA VAL A 33 -5.36 5.42 -23.06
C VAL A 33 -3.91 4.97 -22.92
N LEU A 34 -3.11 5.05 -23.97
CA LEU A 34 -1.68 4.69 -23.93
C LEU A 34 -0.89 5.59 -22.98
N GLY A 35 -1.12 6.90 -23.02
CA GLY A 35 -0.45 7.85 -22.12
C GLY A 35 -0.77 7.59 -20.64
N ASN A 36 -2.05 7.36 -20.31
CA ASN A 36 -2.43 7.00 -18.94
C ASN A 36 -1.85 5.63 -18.53
N GLY A 37 -1.91 4.64 -19.41
CA GLY A 37 -1.33 3.32 -19.17
C GLY A 37 0.17 3.40 -18.92
N LEU A 38 0.89 4.23 -19.65
CA LEU A 38 2.32 4.47 -19.44
C LEU A 38 2.60 5.11 -18.09
N VAL A 39 1.85 6.15 -17.73
CA VAL A 39 2.02 6.85 -16.43
C VAL A 39 1.74 5.90 -15.26
N ILE A 40 0.63 5.16 -15.31
CA ILE A 40 0.29 4.15 -14.29
C ILE A 40 1.38 3.09 -14.24
N GLY A 41 1.81 2.58 -15.40
CA GLY A 41 2.84 1.54 -15.51
C GLY A 41 4.17 1.97 -14.91
N LEU A 42 4.66 3.17 -15.24
CA LEU A 42 5.91 3.71 -14.70
C LEU A 42 5.80 4.00 -13.19
N GLY A 43 4.71 4.60 -12.73
CA GLY A 43 4.47 4.85 -11.31
C GLY A 43 4.35 3.54 -10.51
N SER A 44 3.67 2.54 -11.05
CA SER A 44 3.57 1.21 -10.42
C SER A 44 4.92 0.49 -10.38
N LEU A 45 5.66 0.54 -11.48
CA LEU A 45 6.96 -0.10 -11.60
C LEU A 45 7.98 0.53 -10.63
N SER A 46 8.01 1.86 -10.52
CA SER A 46 8.90 2.56 -9.59
C SER A 46 8.66 2.11 -8.14
N LYS A 47 7.39 2.01 -7.71
CA LYS A 47 7.07 1.55 -6.34
C LYS A 47 7.38 0.07 -6.14
N ILE A 48 7.11 -0.77 -7.12
CA ILE A 48 7.47 -2.20 -7.06
C ILE A 48 8.99 -2.39 -6.97
N ILE A 49 9.78 -1.59 -7.69
CA ILE A 49 11.25 -1.64 -7.61
C ILE A 49 11.74 -1.16 -6.24
N GLU A 50 11.17 -0.09 -5.70
CA GLU A 50 11.47 0.40 -4.35
C GLU A 50 11.22 -0.69 -3.29
N LEU A 51 10.09 -1.38 -3.39
CA LEU A 51 9.70 -2.46 -2.48
C LEU A 51 10.45 -3.78 -2.73
N ARG A 52 11.27 -3.90 -3.80
CA ARG A 52 12.09 -5.08 -4.08
C ARG A 52 13.19 -5.36 -3.03
N GLY A 53 13.46 -4.42 -2.15
CA GLY A 53 14.50 -4.54 -1.12
C GLY A 53 14.31 -5.68 -0.11
N GLY A 54 13.19 -6.44 -0.21
CA GLY A 54 12.91 -7.57 0.67
C GLY A 54 12.25 -7.18 1.99
N GLY A 55 11.88 -8.21 2.77
CA GLY A 55 11.25 -8.01 4.08
C GLY A 55 12.17 -7.32 5.09
N ASP A 56 13.48 -7.59 5.01
CA ASP A 56 14.51 -6.99 5.87
C ASP A 56 14.47 -5.48 5.81
N ARG A 57 14.44 -4.94 4.58
CA ARG A 57 14.42 -3.49 4.36
C ARG A 57 13.16 -2.85 4.93
N VAL A 58 12.02 -3.53 4.82
CA VAL A 58 10.77 -3.05 5.43
C VAL A 58 10.88 -3.02 6.94
N ALA A 59 11.40 -4.09 7.55
CA ALA A 59 11.60 -4.15 9.00
C ALA A 59 12.56 -3.07 9.50
N GLU A 60 13.68 -2.85 8.79
CA GLU A 60 14.67 -1.82 9.12
C GLU A 60 14.10 -0.39 8.96
N MET A 61 13.34 -0.11 7.90
CA MET A 61 12.66 1.18 7.70
C MET A 61 11.67 1.50 8.83
N LEU A 62 11.05 0.48 9.40
CA LEU A 62 10.17 0.61 10.57
C LEU A 62 10.94 0.71 11.90
N GLY A 63 12.28 0.72 11.85
CA GLY A 63 13.12 0.79 13.05
C GLY A 63 13.27 -0.54 13.78
N GLY A 64 13.03 -1.65 13.08
CA GLY A 64 13.19 -3.00 13.60
C GLY A 64 14.66 -3.36 13.87
N ARG A 65 14.90 -4.03 14.97
CA ARG A 65 16.19 -4.66 15.31
C ARG A 65 16.08 -6.17 15.14
N LEU A 66 17.01 -6.75 14.39
CA LEU A 66 17.07 -8.21 14.21
C LEU A 66 17.33 -8.89 15.57
N ILE A 67 16.58 -9.95 15.85
CA ILE A 67 16.86 -10.85 16.98
C ILE A 67 17.89 -11.90 16.53
N HIS A 68 18.94 -12.05 17.32
CA HIS A 68 19.91 -13.13 17.13
C HIS A 68 19.43 -14.39 17.84
N ALA A 69 19.73 -15.55 17.27
CA ALA A 69 19.32 -16.85 17.83
C ALA A 69 19.86 -17.10 19.26
N GLU A 70 20.99 -16.48 19.60
CA GLU A 70 21.67 -16.61 20.91
C GLU A 70 21.28 -15.49 21.89
N THR A 71 20.10 -14.87 21.72
CA THR A 71 19.65 -13.78 22.60
C THR A 71 19.55 -14.24 24.07
N GLU A 72 20.01 -13.41 25.00
CA GLU A 72 19.88 -13.64 26.43
C GLU A 72 18.53 -13.17 27.01
N ASP A 73 17.79 -12.34 26.28
CA ASP A 73 16.51 -11.83 26.73
C ASP A 73 15.45 -12.96 26.76
N PRO A 74 14.85 -13.24 27.91
CA PRO A 74 13.85 -14.31 28.03
C PRO A 74 12.62 -14.11 27.14
N LYS A 75 12.22 -12.85 26.88
CA LYS A 75 11.07 -12.53 26.03
C LYS A 75 11.39 -12.73 24.55
N GLU A 76 12.59 -12.36 24.12
CA GLU A 76 13.05 -12.64 22.75
C GLU A 76 13.18 -14.15 22.53
N ARG A 77 13.73 -14.89 23.48
CA ARG A 77 13.79 -16.36 23.40
C ARG A 77 12.40 -16.99 23.32
N GLN A 78 11.45 -16.49 24.11
CA GLN A 78 10.07 -16.95 24.05
C GLN A 78 9.46 -16.71 22.66
N LEU A 79 9.68 -15.52 22.07
CA LEU A 79 9.23 -15.19 20.72
C LEU A 79 9.89 -16.11 19.68
N MET A 80 11.21 -16.30 19.74
CA MET A 80 11.93 -17.16 18.79
C MET A 80 11.42 -18.61 18.84
N ASN A 81 11.17 -19.15 20.03
CA ASN A 81 10.62 -20.50 20.19
C ASN A 81 9.20 -20.59 19.58
N VAL A 82 8.36 -19.58 19.79
CA VAL A 82 7.01 -19.54 19.22
C VAL A 82 7.06 -19.46 17.70
N VAL A 83 7.97 -18.64 17.15
CA VAL A 83 8.15 -18.54 15.68
C VAL A 83 8.64 -19.85 15.09
N GLU A 84 9.60 -20.54 15.74
CA GLU A 84 10.08 -21.86 15.32
C GLU A 84 8.96 -22.91 15.33
N GLU A 85 8.17 -22.95 16.40
CA GLU A 85 7.00 -23.83 16.48
C GLU A 85 6.03 -23.60 15.32
N MET A 86 5.75 -22.33 14.98
CA MET A 86 4.85 -21.99 13.88
C MET A 86 5.48 -22.28 12.51
N ALA A 87 6.79 -22.12 12.36
CA ALA A 87 7.50 -22.52 11.15
C ALA A 87 7.34 -24.02 10.88
N ILE A 88 7.53 -24.84 11.93
CA ILE A 88 7.33 -26.30 11.85
C ILE A 88 5.86 -26.65 11.56
N ALA A 89 4.91 -26.01 12.28
CA ALA A 89 3.49 -26.31 12.14
C ALA A 89 2.93 -25.93 10.77
N SER A 90 3.40 -24.84 10.16
CA SER A 90 2.95 -24.34 8.86
C SER A 90 3.74 -24.93 7.67
N GLY A 91 4.91 -25.52 7.92
CA GLY A 91 5.83 -25.96 6.87
C GLY A 91 6.52 -24.83 6.12
N VAL A 92 6.52 -23.63 6.67
CA VAL A 92 7.22 -22.45 6.13
C VAL A 92 8.65 -22.42 6.70
N PRO A 93 9.67 -22.08 5.89
CA PRO A 93 11.03 -21.86 6.42
C PRO A 93 11.03 -20.82 7.55
N MET A 94 11.87 -21.00 8.56
CA MET A 94 11.96 -20.05 9.67
C MET A 94 12.34 -18.66 9.18
N PRO A 95 11.48 -17.65 9.39
CA PRO A 95 11.74 -16.29 8.97
C PRO A 95 12.71 -15.58 9.93
N MET A 96 13.40 -14.55 9.44
CA MET A 96 14.13 -13.64 10.32
C MET A 96 13.14 -12.83 11.16
N VAL A 97 13.46 -12.62 12.44
CA VAL A 97 12.56 -11.97 13.41
C VAL A 97 13.15 -10.63 13.83
N TYR A 98 12.36 -9.58 13.69
CA TYR A 98 12.72 -8.23 14.07
C TYR A 98 11.82 -7.72 15.21
N VAL A 99 12.43 -7.00 16.16
CA VAL A 99 11.70 -6.31 17.24
C VAL A 99 11.65 -4.83 16.97
N LEU A 100 10.44 -4.28 17.05
CA LEU A 100 10.17 -2.85 16.92
C LEU A 100 9.89 -2.24 18.29
N LYS A 101 10.51 -1.08 18.59
CA LYS A 101 10.23 -0.33 19.81
C LYS A 101 8.94 0.46 19.67
N ASP A 102 7.81 -0.23 19.83
CA ASP A 102 6.48 0.37 19.77
C ASP A 102 5.61 -0.09 20.94
N LYS A 103 4.69 0.80 21.36
CA LYS A 103 3.76 0.58 22.48
C LYS A 103 2.43 -0.06 22.03
N SER A 104 2.16 -0.14 20.74
CA SER A 104 1.02 -0.86 20.18
C SER A 104 1.28 -2.37 20.20
N ILE A 105 0.26 -3.18 20.41
CA ILE A 105 0.35 -4.64 20.19
C ILE A 105 0.19 -4.86 18.68
N ASN A 106 1.29 -5.13 17.99
CA ASN A 106 1.28 -5.38 16.56
C ASN A 106 2.37 -6.37 16.14
N ALA A 107 2.11 -7.08 15.05
CA ALA A 107 3.07 -7.90 14.34
C ALA A 107 2.80 -7.76 12.84
N PHE A 108 3.75 -8.08 12.00
CA PHE A 108 3.58 -8.12 10.56
C PHE A 108 4.54 -9.12 9.92
N ALA A 109 4.12 -9.65 8.78
CA ALA A 109 4.97 -10.43 7.90
C ALA A 109 5.28 -9.63 6.63
N ALA A 110 6.55 -9.57 6.23
CA ALA A 110 6.99 -8.90 5.01
C ALA A 110 7.92 -9.79 4.19
N GLY A 111 7.93 -9.60 2.87
CA GLY A 111 8.78 -10.35 1.95
C GLY A 111 8.11 -10.65 0.62
N HIS A 112 8.86 -11.24 -0.30
CA HIS A 112 8.35 -11.60 -1.63
C HIS A 112 7.93 -13.06 -1.73
N ASN A 113 8.56 -13.92 -0.95
CA ASN A 113 8.37 -15.37 -0.96
C ASN A 113 8.42 -15.90 0.48
N PRO A 114 7.85 -17.07 0.76
CA PRO A 114 7.97 -17.69 2.07
C PRO A 114 9.41 -17.90 2.55
N SER A 115 10.34 -18.17 1.61
CA SER A 115 11.77 -18.36 1.93
C SER A 115 12.54 -17.06 2.23
N SER A 116 11.99 -15.90 1.89
CA SER A 116 12.56 -14.58 2.16
C SER A 116 11.65 -13.74 3.05
N ALA A 117 10.75 -14.39 3.76
CA ALA A 117 9.85 -13.74 4.70
C ALA A 117 10.60 -13.31 5.96
N VAL A 118 10.19 -12.16 6.49
CA VAL A 118 10.58 -11.70 7.82
C VAL A 118 9.33 -11.45 8.64
N ILE A 119 9.44 -11.57 9.94
CA ILE A 119 8.39 -11.22 10.90
C ILE A 119 8.89 -10.07 11.77
N GLY A 120 8.11 -8.98 11.81
CA GLY A 120 8.31 -7.88 12.74
C GLY A 120 7.31 -7.97 13.89
N VAL A 121 7.79 -7.80 15.13
CA VAL A 121 6.96 -7.86 16.34
C VAL A 121 7.28 -6.68 17.23
N THR A 122 6.27 -6.00 17.74
CA THR A 122 6.46 -4.87 18.66
C THR A 122 6.84 -5.34 20.08
N THR A 123 7.56 -4.50 20.81
CA THR A 123 7.89 -4.76 22.21
C THR A 123 6.64 -4.97 23.07
N ALA A 124 5.56 -4.22 22.81
CA ALA A 124 4.30 -4.41 23.52
C ALA A 124 3.67 -5.78 23.24
N CYS A 125 3.75 -6.28 22.01
CA CYS A 125 3.27 -7.61 21.65
C CYS A 125 3.99 -8.70 22.46
N MET A 126 5.34 -8.62 22.61
CA MET A 126 6.13 -9.58 23.39
C MET A 126 5.85 -9.52 24.89
N HIS A 127 5.57 -8.32 25.44
CA HIS A 127 5.45 -8.14 26.89
C HIS A 127 4.02 -8.26 27.42
N LEU A 128 3.03 -7.86 26.65
CA LEU A 128 1.62 -7.79 27.09
C LEU A 128 0.82 -9.06 26.75
N LEU A 129 1.26 -9.81 25.75
CA LEU A 129 0.62 -11.08 25.40
C LEU A 129 1.16 -12.22 26.22
N THR A 130 0.29 -13.17 26.59
CA THR A 130 0.70 -14.47 27.10
C THR A 130 1.40 -15.27 25.98
N ARG A 131 2.09 -16.35 26.33
CA ARG A 131 2.72 -17.22 25.33
C ARG A 131 1.72 -17.73 24.29
N ASP A 132 0.55 -18.16 24.72
CA ASP A 132 -0.48 -18.72 23.86
C ASP A 132 -1.09 -17.63 22.95
N GLU A 133 -1.33 -16.43 23.47
CA GLU A 133 -1.79 -15.28 22.67
C GLU A 133 -0.74 -14.84 21.65
N LEU A 134 0.55 -14.83 22.03
CA LEU A 134 1.66 -14.57 21.11
C LEU A 134 1.73 -15.64 20.03
N GLN A 135 1.55 -16.91 20.38
CA GLN A 135 1.50 -18.01 19.43
C GLN A 135 0.34 -17.86 18.44
N ALA A 136 -0.83 -17.41 18.90
CA ALA A 136 -1.97 -17.16 18.02
C ALA A 136 -1.69 -16.02 17.03
N VAL A 137 -1.05 -14.94 17.47
CA VAL A 137 -0.63 -13.84 16.60
C VAL A 137 0.43 -14.31 15.60
N MET A 138 1.43 -15.07 16.03
CA MET A 138 2.42 -15.62 15.10
C MET A 138 1.79 -16.58 14.10
N ALA A 139 0.86 -17.43 14.52
CA ALA A 139 0.14 -18.32 13.62
C ALA A 139 -0.66 -17.56 12.56
N HIS A 140 -1.23 -16.42 12.92
CA HIS A 140 -1.90 -15.51 11.99
C HIS A 140 -0.91 -14.97 10.94
N GLU A 141 0.26 -14.46 11.36
CA GLU A 141 1.30 -13.98 10.44
C GLU A 141 1.83 -15.09 9.52
N PHE A 142 2.02 -16.30 10.05
CA PHE A 142 2.43 -17.45 9.25
C PHE A 142 1.39 -17.85 8.21
N SER A 143 0.10 -17.63 8.47
CA SER A 143 -0.95 -17.81 7.47
C SER A 143 -0.77 -16.85 6.29
N HIS A 144 -0.44 -15.57 6.54
CA HIS A 144 -0.16 -14.61 5.47
C HIS A 144 1.08 -14.99 4.65
N ILE A 145 2.12 -15.51 5.29
CA ILE A 145 3.32 -16.02 4.61
C ILE A 145 2.96 -17.20 3.71
N LEU A 146 2.26 -18.19 4.25
CA LEU A 146 1.86 -19.41 3.55
C LEU A 146 0.97 -19.12 2.33
N ASN A 147 0.00 -18.22 2.49
CA ASN A 147 -0.95 -17.85 1.43
C ASN A 147 -0.36 -16.86 0.40
N GLY A 148 0.87 -16.37 0.60
CA GLY A 148 1.53 -15.43 -0.30
C GLY A 148 0.91 -14.02 -0.30
N ASP A 149 0.27 -13.64 0.79
CA ASP A 149 -0.43 -12.36 0.96
C ASP A 149 0.52 -11.16 0.85
N MET A 150 1.76 -11.32 1.32
CA MET A 150 2.82 -10.33 1.19
C MET A 150 3.05 -9.89 -0.25
N ARG A 151 3.16 -10.85 -1.18
CA ARG A 151 3.35 -10.57 -2.62
C ARG A 151 2.16 -9.84 -3.23
N LEU A 152 0.94 -10.24 -2.84
CA LEU A 152 -0.26 -9.57 -3.31
C LEU A 152 -0.32 -8.13 -2.81
N ASN A 153 -0.02 -7.91 -1.53
CA ASN A 153 -0.02 -6.58 -0.93
C ASN A 153 0.96 -5.63 -1.64
N ILE A 154 2.18 -6.10 -1.95
CA ILE A 154 3.17 -5.35 -2.73
C ILE A 154 2.61 -4.98 -4.12
N ARG A 155 2.00 -5.94 -4.83
CA ARG A 155 1.41 -5.68 -6.15
C ARG A 155 0.26 -4.67 -6.08
N MET A 156 -0.64 -4.82 -5.12
CA MET A 156 -1.76 -3.90 -4.93
C MET A 156 -1.28 -2.49 -4.60
N THR A 157 -0.29 -2.38 -3.70
CA THR A 157 0.34 -1.10 -3.35
C THR A 157 1.01 -0.46 -4.56
N GLY A 158 1.74 -1.23 -5.38
CA GLY A 158 2.33 -0.75 -6.62
C GLY A 158 1.29 -0.19 -7.60
N VAL A 159 0.21 -0.93 -7.85
CA VAL A 159 -0.87 -0.49 -8.75
C VAL A 159 -1.54 0.78 -8.23
N LEU A 160 -1.86 0.81 -6.93
CA LEU A 160 -2.45 2.00 -6.30
C LEU A 160 -1.53 3.21 -6.41
N HIS A 161 -0.22 3.04 -6.22
CA HIS A 161 0.76 4.12 -6.37
C HIS A 161 0.75 4.69 -7.80
N GLY A 162 0.68 3.84 -8.82
CA GLY A 162 0.55 4.28 -10.21
C GLY A 162 -0.71 5.10 -10.46
N ILE A 163 -1.84 4.75 -9.84
CA ILE A 163 -3.09 5.51 -9.92
C ILE A 163 -2.97 6.86 -9.18
N VAL A 164 -2.33 6.87 -8.01
CA VAL A 164 -2.04 8.11 -7.26
C VAL A 164 -1.19 9.07 -8.10
N PHE A 165 -0.26 8.54 -8.89
CA PHE A 165 0.62 9.35 -9.75
C PHE A 165 -0.18 10.20 -10.75
N ILE A 166 -1.29 9.67 -11.29
CA ILE A 166 -2.22 10.45 -12.15
C ILE A 166 -2.82 11.62 -11.38
N ALA A 167 -3.28 11.39 -10.15
CA ALA A 167 -3.86 12.46 -9.33
C ALA A 167 -2.83 13.56 -9.02
N VAL A 168 -1.58 13.17 -8.75
CA VAL A 168 -0.46 14.10 -8.51
C VAL A 168 -0.15 14.92 -9.75
N ILE A 169 -0.06 14.30 -10.94
CA ILE A 169 0.14 15.02 -12.20
C ILE A 169 -0.99 16.01 -12.44
N GLY A 170 -2.26 15.61 -12.23
CA GLY A 170 -3.40 16.50 -12.34
C GLY A 170 -3.28 17.72 -11.42
N ARG A 171 -2.84 17.52 -10.19
CA ARG A 171 -2.63 18.60 -9.22
C ARG A 171 -1.51 19.56 -9.66
N ILE A 172 -0.38 19.03 -10.13
CA ILE A 172 0.73 19.84 -10.64
C ILE A 172 0.27 20.70 -11.83
N LEU A 173 -0.51 20.13 -12.76
CA LEU A 173 -1.07 20.89 -13.89
C LEU A 173 -2.02 22.01 -13.42
N CYS A 174 -2.81 21.75 -12.38
CA CYS A 174 -3.64 22.80 -11.75
C CYS A 174 -2.75 23.92 -11.19
N GLU A 175 -1.73 23.57 -10.42
CA GLU A 175 -0.81 24.54 -9.82
C GLU A 175 -0.13 25.41 -10.90
N ILE A 176 0.37 24.80 -11.96
CA ILE A 176 0.97 25.52 -13.10
C ILE A 176 -0.06 26.45 -13.75
N GLY A 177 -1.29 25.97 -13.99
CA GLY A 177 -2.32 26.73 -14.66
C GLY A 177 -2.86 27.92 -13.84
N PHE A 178 -2.88 27.82 -12.51
CA PHE A 178 -3.33 28.87 -11.60
C PHE A 178 -2.21 29.80 -11.11
N SER A 179 -0.94 29.37 -11.11
CA SER A 179 0.20 30.15 -10.58
C SER A 179 0.73 31.21 -11.57
N ALA A 180 0.22 31.25 -12.79
CA ALA A 180 0.73 32.19 -13.80
C ALA A 180 0.13 33.58 -13.62
N ASP A 181 0.78 34.36 -12.78
CA ASP A 181 0.60 35.81 -12.66
C ASP A 181 1.27 36.48 -13.87
N SER A 182 0.52 36.79 -14.90
CA SER A 182 1.04 37.39 -16.12
C SER A 182 0.82 38.92 -16.11
N HIS A 183 1.93 39.63 -16.07
CA HIS A 183 2.00 41.08 -16.19
C HIS A 183 2.35 41.54 -17.64
N ASN A 184 2.05 40.75 -18.66
CA ASN A 184 2.48 41.04 -20.04
C ASN A 184 1.33 41.04 -21.04
N GLU A 185 1.33 41.99 -21.98
CA GLU A 185 0.25 42.27 -22.93
C GLU A 185 -0.03 41.20 -24.02
N ASN A 186 0.85 40.22 -24.18
CA ASN A 186 0.64 39.02 -25.03
C ASN A 186 0.17 37.81 -24.16
N ASP A 187 -1.04 37.88 -23.71
CA ASP A 187 -1.57 37.09 -22.60
C ASP A 187 -1.87 35.63 -22.94
N PRO A 188 -1.12 34.65 -22.39
CA PRO A 188 -1.43 33.23 -22.53
C PRO A 188 -2.55 32.75 -21.56
N ARG A 189 -3.32 33.65 -20.94
CA ARG A 189 -4.32 33.30 -19.88
C ARG A 189 -5.31 32.24 -20.36
N GLY A 190 -5.76 32.29 -21.61
CA GLY A 190 -6.66 31.28 -22.15
C GLY A 190 -6.03 29.88 -22.21
N PHE A 191 -4.73 29.81 -22.56
CA PHE A 191 -3.99 28.56 -22.62
C PHE A 191 -3.72 28.00 -21.21
N LEU A 192 -3.33 28.85 -20.27
CA LEU A 192 -3.05 28.46 -18.86
C LEU A 192 -4.32 28.05 -18.13
N ALA A 193 -5.44 28.77 -18.34
CA ALA A 193 -6.73 28.36 -17.83
C ALA A 193 -7.14 26.98 -18.39
N GLY A 194 -6.85 26.72 -19.67
CA GLY A 194 -7.06 25.40 -20.27
C GLY A 194 -6.24 24.29 -19.60
N ILE A 195 -4.98 24.58 -19.26
CA ILE A 195 -4.12 23.64 -18.51
C ILE A 195 -4.70 23.39 -17.11
N ALA A 196 -5.14 24.43 -16.39
CA ALA A 196 -5.76 24.31 -15.08
C ALA A 196 -7.00 23.42 -15.11
N VAL A 197 -7.90 23.66 -16.08
CA VAL A 197 -9.12 22.84 -16.25
C VAL A 197 -8.77 21.39 -16.58
N LEU A 198 -7.81 21.16 -17.47
CA LEU A 198 -7.32 19.81 -17.77
C LEU A 198 -6.73 19.14 -16.52
N GLY A 199 -5.93 19.86 -15.77
CA GLY A 199 -5.35 19.39 -14.51
C GLY A 199 -6.42 19.01 -13.49
N LEU A 200 -7.47 19.83 -13.34
CA LEU A 200 -8.59 19.56 -12.44
C LEU A 200 -9.33 18.27 -12.84
N VAL A 201 -9.59 18.08 -14.13
CA VAL A 201 -10.25 16.88 -14.64
C VAL A 201 -9.38 15.64 -14.37
N ILE A 202 -8.07 15.69 -14.66
CA ILE A 202 -7.14 14.59 -14.40
C ILE A 202 -7.06 14.29 -12.90
N ALA A 203 -6.96 15.30 -12.06
CA ALA A 203 -6.93 15.14 -10.60
C ALA A 203 -8.21 14.48 -10.06
N ALA A 204 -9.38 14.90 -10.54
CA ALA A 204 -10.66 14.33 -10.15
C ALA A 204 -10.78 12.84 -10.54
N PHE A 205 -10.43 12.47 -11.78
CA PHE A 205 -10.41 11.07 -12.20
C PHE A 205 -9.37 10.26 -11.42
N GLY A 206 -8.19 10.80 -11.15
CA GLY A 206 -7.18 10.18 -10.31
C GLY A 206 -7.69 9.94 -8.89
N ALA A 207 -8.37 10.91 -8.27
CA ALA A 207 -8.96 10.79 -6.93
C ALA A 207 -10.03 9.69 -6.87
N ILE A 208 -10.91 9.60 -7.87
CA ILE A 208 -11.89 8.51 -7.99
C ILE A 208 -11.18 7.16 -8.08
N GLY A 209 -10.14 7.06 -8.93
CA GLY A 209 -9.35 5.85 -9.07
C GLY A 209 -8.68 5.40 -7.77
N VAL A 210 -8.10 6.34 -7.02
CA VAL A 210 -7.51 6.09 -5.68
C VAL A 210 -8.58 5.58 -4.70
N PHE A 211 -9.74 6.22 -4.66
CA PHE A 211 -10.85 5.81 -3.80
C PHE A 211 -11.29 4.37 -4.12
N MET A 212 -11.55 4.08 -5.39
CA MET A 212 -11.97 2.74 -5.82
C MET A 212 -10.88 1.68 -5.53
N GLY A 213 -9.62 2.03 -5.77
CA GLY A 213 -8.49 1.15 -5.48
C GLY A 213 -8.36 0.85 -3.98
N LYS A 214 -8.54 1.84 -3.10
CA LYS A 214 -8.58 1.63 -1.65
C LYS A 214 -9.76 0.74 -1.23
N CYS A 215 -10.93 0.90 -1.82
CA CYS A 215 -12.09 0.04 -1.56
C CYS A 215 -11.79 -1.43 -1.93
N ILE A 216 -11.19 -1.66 -3.11
CA ILE A 216 -10.81 -3.00 -3.55
C ILE A 216 -9.75 -3.59 -2.62
N LYS A 217 -8.69 -2.84 -2.31
CA LYS A 217 -7.65 -3.28 -1.36
C LYS A 217 -8.27 -3.68 -0.03
N SER A 218 -9.15 -2.86 0.53
CA SER A 218 -9.84 -3.14 1.79
C SER A 218 -10.73 -4.39 1.73
N ALA A 219 -11.47 -4.59 0.63
CA ALA A 219 -12.32 -5.77 0.47
C ALA A 219 -11.49 -7.06 0.39
N VAL A 220 -10.40 -7.04 -0.39
CA VAL A 220 -9.49 -8.20 -0.50
C VAL A 220 -8.79 -8.48 0.83
N SER A 221 -8.29 -7.45 1.52
CA SER A 221 -7.65 -7.59 2.84
C SER A 221 -8.59 -8.26 3.83
N ARG A 222 -9.84 -7.79 3.93
CA ARG A 222 -10.81 -8.35 4.89
C ARG A 222 -11.06 -9.85 4.69
N GLN A 223 -11.16 -10.34 3.45
CA GLN A 223 -11.33 -11.77 3.19
C GLN A 223 -10.10 -12.57 3.62
N ARG A 224 -8.90 -12.01 3.47
CA ARG A 224 -7.66 -12.64 3.89
C ARG A 224 -7.48 -12.68 5.38
N GLU A 225 -7.93 -11.65 6.10
CA GLU A 225 -7.96 -11.63 7.55
C GLU A 225 -8.80 -12.79 8.10
N TYR A 226 -10.02 -13.02 7.55
CA TYR A 226 -10.83 -14.18 7.96
C TYR A 226 -10.15 -15.52 7.73
N LEU A 227 -9.43 -15.63 6.61
CA LEU A 227 -8.68 -16.84 6.30
C LEU A 227 -7.49 -17.02 7.25
N ALA A 228 -6.78 -15.93 7.56
CA ALA A 228 -5.65 -15.95 8.47
C ALA A 228 -6.07 -16.29 9.91
N ASP A 229 -7.19 -15.72 10.39
CA ASP A 229 -7.76 -16.06 11.69
C ASP A 229 -8.15 -17.54 11.78
N ALA A 230 -8.80 -18.07 10.76
CA ALA A 230 -9.18 -19.48 10.71
C ALA A 230 -7.95 -20.40 10.69
N ALA A 231 -6.90 -20.05 9.92
CA ALA A 231 -5.66 -20.79 9.85
C ALA A 231 -4.89 -20.72 11.19
N ALA A 232 -4.88 -19.57 11.86
CA ALA A 232 -4.24 -19.41 13.16
C ALA A 232 -4.88 -20.35 14.20
N VAL A 233 -6.21 -20.46 14.22
CA VAL A 233 -6.91 -21.41 15.07
C VAL A 233 -6.60 -22.86 14.69
N GLN A 234 -6.48 -23.15 13.39
CA GLN A 234 -6.12 -24.49 12.90
C GLN A 234 -4.72 -24.90 13.35
N PHE A 235 -3.72 -24.01 13.24
CA PHE A 235 -2.33 -24.29 13.64
C PHE A 235 -2.18 -24.44 15.15
N THR A 236 -2.80 -23.55 15.91
CA THR A 236 -2.67 -23.51 17.37
C THR A 236 -3.63 -24.44 18.11
N ARG A 237 -4.76 -24.80 17.48
CA ARG A 237 -5.91 -25.49 18.10
C ARG A 237 -6.42 -24.79 19.37
N ASN A 238 -6.16 -23.50 19.51
CA ASN A 238 -6.51 -22.70 20.68
C ASN A 238 -7.26 -21.41 20.29
N PRO A 239 -8.57 -21.49 20.01
CA PRO A 239 -9.36 -20.30 19.63
C PRO A 239 -9.47 -19.27 20.76
N GLN A 240 -9.32 -19.71 22.02
CA GLN A 240 -9.36 -18.82 23.19
C GLN A 240 -8.16 -17.85 23.20
N ALA A 241 -6.98 -18.33 22.84
CA ALA A 241 -5.77 -17.51 22.74
C ALA A 241 -5.92 -16.44 21.66
N MET A 242 -6.49 -16.80 20.50
CA MET A 242 -6.77 -15.85 19.43
C MET A 242 -7.78 -14.78 19.89
N ALA A 243 -8.87 -15.19 20.51
CA ALA A 243 -9.85 -14.25 21.06
C ALA A 243 -9.26 -13.35 22.15
N GLY A 244 -8.34 -13.87 22.97
CA GLY A 244 -7.61 -13.13 24.01
C GLY A 244 -6.71 -12.06 23.42
N SER A 245 -5.90 -12.40 22.41
CA SER A 245 -5.03 -11.45 21.71
C SER A 245 -5.82 -10.31 21.06
N LEU A 246 -6.89 -10.64 20.33
CA LEU A 246 -7.76 -9.65 19.69
C LEU A 246 -8.42 -8.69 20.69
N LYS A 247 -8.87 -9.19 21.86
CA LYS A 247 -9.41 -8.34 22.91
C LYS A 247 -8.37 -7.39 23.48
N LYS A 248 -7.13 -7.82 23.66
CA LYS A 248 -6.03 -6.97 24.14
C LYS A 248 -5.64 -5.93 23.10
N ILE A 249 -5.56 -6.30 21.82
CA ILE A 249 -5.30 -5.37 20.72
C ILE A 249 -6.38 -4.30 20.64
N GLY A 250 -7.66 -4.70 20.67
CA GLY A 250 -8.79 -3.76 20.59
C GLY A 250 -9.03 -2.94 21.86
N GLY A 251 -8.53 -3.39 23.02
CA GLY A 251 -8.68 -2.69 24.30
C GLY A 251 -7.64 -1.64 24.61
N LEU A 252 -6.54 -1.57 23.85
CA LEU A 252 -5.51 -0.54 24.01
C LEU A 252 -5.92 0.77 23.32
N SER A 253 -5.61 1.91 23.95
CA SER A 253 -5.92 3.24 23.41
C SER A 253 -5.26 3.53 22.07
N LEU A 254 -4.13 2.87 21.77
CA LEU A 254 -3.39 2.96 20.51
C LEU A 254 -3.79 1.86 19.50
N GLY A 255 -4.62 0.88 19.91
CA GLY A 255 -4.99 -0.26 19.08
C GLY A 255 -3.78 -1.05 18.58
N GLY A 256 -3.89 -1.59 17.36
CA GLY A 256 -2.81 -2.28 16.66
C GLY A 256 -2.06 -1.40 15.64
N VAL A 257 -2.20 -0.06 15.70
CA VAL A 257 -1.58 0.86 14.75
C VAL A 257 -0.15 1.18 15.19
N LEU A 258 0.80 0.99 14.30
CA LEU A 258 2.20 1.38 14.53
C LEU A 258 2.33 2.90 14.56
N SER A 259 3.16 3.42 15.48
CA SER A 259 3.41 4.86 15.64
C SER A 259 4.36 5.43 14.57
N ASN A 260 4.91 4.58 13.71
CA ASN A 260 5.86 5.00 12.68
C ASN A 260 5.11 5.51 11.43
N PRO A 261 5.42 6.73 10.91
CA PRO A 261 4.77 7.30 9.73
C PRO A 261 4.95 6.45 8.45
N HIS A 262 5.97 5.60 8.37
CA HIS A 262 6.17 4.68 7.24
C HIS A 262 5.32 3.40 7.31
N ALA A 263 4.55 3.20 8.38
CA ALA A 263 3.71 2.01 8.54
C ALA A 263 2.39 2.09 7.74
N GLU A 264 2.02 3.26 7.25
CA GLU A 264 0.79 3.47 6.45
C GLU A 264 1.00 3.33 4.94
N GLU A 265 2.22 3.23 4.45
CA GLU A 265 2.57 3.01 3.04
C GLU A 265 2.52 1.52 2.66
#